data_3c60beded208937c963cb62308f4044e
#
_entry.id   3c60beded208937c963cb62308f4044e
#
_cell.length_a   1.000
_cell.length_b   1.000
_cell.length_c   1.000
_cell.angle_alpha   90.00
_cell.angle_beta   90.00
_cell.angle_gamma   90.00
#
_symmetry.space_group_name_H-M   'P 1'
#
loop_
_entity.id
_entity.type
_entity.pdbx_description
1 polymer ?
#
loop_
_entity_poly.entity_id
_entity_poly.type
_entity_poly.pdbx_seq_one_letter_code
_entity_poly.pdbx_strand_id
1 'polypeptide(L)' 'MTKVIHVHLLAGRKNYYFGSISAIFDVLTPDQIGYTKSTLLHAGLTDGGCLMNGKAMIIELVA' A
#
# COMPACT_ATOMS: atom_id res chain seq x y z
N MET A 1 -13.53 -6.00 -12.81
CA MET A 1 -12.64 -4.87 -12.49
C MET A 1 -11.46 -5.36 -11.70
N THR A 2 -10.28 -4.91 -12.06
CA THR A 2 -9.05 -5.30 -11.40
C THR A 2 -8.62 -4.20 -10.43
N LYS A 3 -8.39 -4.59 -9.20
CA LYS A 3 -7.91 -3.69 -8.18
C LYS A 3 -6.39 -3.82 -8.09
N VAL A 4 -5.70 -2.69 -8.11
CA VAL A 4 -4.24 -2.64 -7.99
C VAL A 4 -3.89 -1.68 -6.86
N ILE A 5 -3.04 -2.13 -5.96
CA ILE A 5 -2.52 -1.29 -4.88
C ILE A 5 -1.06 -0.98 -5.20
N HIS A 6 -0.79 0.30 -5.41
CA HIS A 6 0.56 0.77 -5.69
C HIS A 6 1.21 1.22 -4.39
N VAL A 7 2.31 0.60 -4.03
CA VAL A 7 3.11 0.97 -2.87
C VAL A 7 4.42 1.56 -3.35
N HIS A 8 4.64 2.82 -3.03
CA HIS A 8 5.89 3.52 -3.35
C HIS A 8 6.68 3.70 -2.06
N LEU A 9 7.80 3.01 -1.95
CA LEU A 9 8.69 3.15 -0.80
C LEU A 9 9.61 4.35 -1.02
N LEU A 10 9.48 5.36 -0.16
CA LEU A 10 10.27 6.60 -0.27
C LEU A 10 11.74 6.33 0.02
N ALA A 11 12.03 5.50 1.02
CA ALA A 11 13.39 5.07 1.30
C ALA A 11 13.80 4.01 0.29
N GLY A 12 14.70 4.34 -0.63
CA GLY A 12 15.14 3.43 -1.67
C GLY A 12 14.39 3.58 -2.99
N ARG A 13 13.37 4.42 -3.05
CA ARG A 13 12.63 4.76 -4.28
C ARG A 13 12.14 3.54 -5.04
N LYS A 14 11.53 2.60 -4.33
CA LYS A 14 11.02 1.37 -4.94
C LYS A 14 9.52 1.44 -5.11
N ASN A 15 9.05 0.88 -6.21
CA ASN A 15 7.63 0.80 -6.51
C ASN A 15 7.20 -0.66 -6.53
N TYR A 16 6.06 -0.93 -5.92
CA TYR A 16 5.47 -2.27 -5.89
C TYR A 16 4.01 -2.19 -6.28
N TYR A 17 3.50 -3.25 -6.87
CA TYR A 17 2.11 -3.36 -7.28
C TYR A 17 1.53 -4.65 -6.73
N PHE A 18 0.39 -4.56 -6.05
CA PHE A 18 -0.24 -5.70 -5.39
C PHE A 18 -1.72 -5.75 -5.72
N GLY A 19 -2.28 -6.97 -5.70
CA GLY A 19 -3.71 -7.15 -5.91
C GLY A 19 -4.55 -7.05 -4.65
N SER A 20 -3.91 -7.06 -3.48
CA SER A 20 -4.61 -6.98 -2.20
C SER A 20 -3.68 -6.47 -1.11
N ILE A 21 -4.28 -6.02 0.00
CA ILE A 21 -3.51 -5.59 1.16
C ILE A 21 -2.72 -6.75 1.76
N SER A 22 -3.31 -7.95 1.79
CA SER A 22 -2.60 -9.12 2.28
C SER A 22 -1.34 -9.41 1.47
N ALA A 23 -1.39 -9.24 0.16
CA ALA A 23 -0.25 -9.47 -0.71
C ALA A 23 0.91 -8.52 -0.39
N ILE A 24 0.61 -7.30 0.05
CA ILE A 24 1.65 -6.33 0.45
C ILE A 24 2.53 -6.93 1.55
N PHE A 25 1.90 -7.52 2.56
CA PHE A 25 2.61 -8.03 3.73
C PHE A 25 3.23 -9.41 3.52
N ASP A 26 2.99 -10.04 2.37
CA ASP A 26 3.72 -11.23 1.95
C ASP A 26 5.12 -10.88 1.42
N VAL A 27 5.31 -9.65 0.97
CA VAL A 27 6.56 -9.17 0.37
C VAL A 27 7.25 -8.13 1.25
N LEU A 28 6.48 -7.23 1.84
CA LEU A 28 7.00 -6.12 2.63
C LEU A 28 6.61 -6.28 4.10
N THR A 29 7.36 -5.62 4.97
CA THR A 29 7.06 -5.64 6.41
C THR A 29 6.35 -4.35 6.82
N PRO A 30 5.60 -4.36 7.94
CA PRO A 30 5.01 -3.12 8.48
C PRO A 30 6.05 -2.02 8.75
N ASP A 31 7.26 -2.42 9.15
CA ASP A 31 8.34 -1.45 9.39
C ASP A 31 8.77 -0.74 8.12
N GLN A 32 8.78 -1.45 6.99
CA GLN A 32 9.15 -0.87 5.70
C GLN A 32 8.09 0.10 5.21
N ILE A 33 6.82 -0.21 5.43
CA ILE A 33 5.69 0.57 4.94
C ILE A 33 5.34 1.70 5.91
N GLY A 34 5.50 1.45 7.21
CA GLY A 34 5.08 2.41 8.23
C GLY A 34 3.62 2.27 8.63
N TYR A 35 2.92 1.26 8.09
CA TYR A 35 1.54 0.91 8.44
C TYR A 35 1.44 -0.57 8.73
N THR A 36 0.56 -0.94 9.65
CA THR A 36 0.23 -2.34 9.88
C THR A 36 -0.89 -2.75 8.92
N LYS A 37 -1.06 -4.06 8.73
CA LYS A 37 -2.16 -4.59 7.92
C LYS A 37 -3.51 -4.12 8.44
N SER A 38 -3.69 -4.16 9.76
CA SER A 38 -4.91 -3.70 10.40
C SER A 38 -5.19 -2.24 10.10
N THR A 39 -4.16 -1.38 10.18
CA THR A 39 -4.30 0.04 9.87
C THR A 39 -4.76 0.25 8.43
N LEU A 40 -4.17 -0.47 7.49
CA LEU A 40 -4.55 -0.34 6.08
C LEU A 40 -5.97 -0.82 5.82
N LEU A 41 -6.38 -1.90 6.47
CA LEU A 41 -7.74 -2.42 6.33
C LEU A 41 -8.77 -1.46 6.89
N HIS A 42 -8.45 -0.80 8.01
CA HIS A 42 -9.36 0.13 8.68
C HIS A 42 -9.30 1.54 8.11
N ALA A 43 -8.29 1.87 7.33
CA ALA A 43 -8.15 3.19 6.74
C ALA A 43 -9.22 3.47 5.67
N GLY A 44 -9.96 2.46 5.25
CA GLY A 44 -10.98 2.64 4.23
C GLY A 44 -10.42 3.01 2.88
N LEU A 45 -9.28 2.42 2.54
CA LEU A 45 -8.64 2.67 1.26
C LEU A 45 -9.58 2.26 0.13
N THR A 46 -10.05 3.22 -0.65
CA THR A 46 -11.00 3.01 -1.73
C THR A 46 -10.40 3.43 -3.06
N ASP A 47 -11.15 3.22 -4.12
CA ASP A 47 -10.72 3.61 -5.47
C ASP A 47 -10.26 5.07 -5.49
N GLY A 48 -9.03 5.28 -5.94
CA GLY A 48 -8.41 6.59 -5.94
C GLY A 48 -7.91 7.04 -4.58
N GLY A 49 -8.09 6.20 -3.55
CA GLY A 49 -7.63 6.51 -2.21
C GLY A 49 -6.11 6.49 -2.12
N CYS A 50 -5.58 7.37 -1.27
CA CYS A 50 -4.14 7.50 -1.10
C CYS A 50 -3.80 7.68 0.38
N LEU A 51 -2.85 6.89 0.86
CA LEU A 51 -2.27 7.05 2.19
C LEU A 51 -0.78 7.33 2.04
N MET A 52 -0.29 8.28 2.81
CA MET A 52 1.14 8.63 2.76
C MET A 52 1.67 8.88 4.16
N ASN A 53 2.88 8.40 4.40
CA ASN A 53 3.63 8.75 5.61
C ASN A 53 5.09 9.02 5.20
N GLY A 54 5.98 9.17 6.18
CA GLY A 54 7.39 9.43 5.92
C GLY A 54 8.15 8.25 5.33
N LYS A 55 7.55 7.08 5.22
CA LYS A 55 8.20 5.85 4.73
C LYS A 55 7.67 5.39 3.38
N ALA A 56 6.38 5.52 3.14
CA ALA A 56 5.76 4.99 1.94
C ALA A 56 4.51 5.77 1.56
N MET A 57 4.14 5.65 0.29
CA MET A 57 2.87 6.14 -0.23
C MET A 57 2.11 4.96 -0.80
N ILE A 58 0.84 4.84 -0.43
CA ILE A 58 0.01 3.72 -0.84
C ILE A 58 -1.21 4.27 -1.56
N ILE A 59 -1.42 3.83 -2.79
CA ILE A 59 -2.50 4.29 -3.64
C ILE A 59 -3.31 3.09 -4.13
N GLU A 60 -4.61 3.13 -3.97
CA GLU A 60 -5.49 2.09 -4.50
C GLU A 60 -6.09 2.56 -5.82
N LEU A 61 -5.89 1.77 -6.84
CA LEU A 61 -6.39 2.02 -8.19
C LEU A 61 -7.31 0.88 -8.60
N VAL A 62 -8.39 1.23 -9.30
CA VAL A 62 -9.27 0.24 -9.92
C VAL A 62 -9.17 0.41 -11.42
N ALA A 63 -8.81 -0.67 -12.08
CA ALA A 63 -8.67 -0.66 -13.54
C ALA A 63 -9.84 -1.36 -14.21
#